data_9c5cb4b8dc3f264179f50272a096ff7f
#
_entry.id   9c5cb4b8dc3f264179f50272a096ff7f
#
_cell.length_a   1.000
_cell.length_b   1.000
_cell.length_c   1.000
_cell.angle_alpha   90.00
_cell.angle_beta   90.00
_cell.angle_gamma   90.00
#
_symmetry.space_group_name_H-M   'P 1'
#
loop_
_entity.id
_entity.type
_entity.pdbx_description
1 polymer ?
#
loop_
_entity_poly.entity_id
_entity_poly.type
_entity_poly.pdbx_seq_one_letter_code
_entity_poly.pdbx_strand_id
1 'polypeptide(L)'
;MKKIDHETLQKNLSQMLSLFDDYCQKHDIKVILAGGTLLGAIRHKGFIPWDDDIDVVVMKDEFEKLIEIAKENPYIDDEKRYKILAPGEFPNVYPYIKLIDTKSIVYEKDIAKKYLTGIWLDVFMFSYWPDSIEESEKLYKKQQWLKNMNKIYIVGNVKTKKYKPFAILALPIKGILKLFGLDSAYWNKKRLAMCCQEKTNYIGNVVTNIGLKDRYPLEYYKTFIKAEFDGKEYYIPEQ
;
A
#
# COMPACT_ATOMS: atom_id res chain seq x y z
N MET A 1 -13.87 -13.58 18.63
CA MET A 1 -12.47 -13.21 18.34
C MET A 1 -11.91 -12.50 19.56
N LYS A 2 -10.69 -12.84 19.97
CA LYS A 2 -9.99 -12.15 21.07
C LYS A 2 -9.33 -10.89 20.51
N LYS A 3 -9.48 -9.75 21.22
CA LYS A 3 -8.75 -8.53 20.90
C LYS A 3 -7.28 -8.75 21.27
N ILE A 4 -6.37 -8.41 20.38
CA ILE A 4 -4.93 -8.44 20.66
C ILE A 4 -4.46 -7.08 21.18
N ASP A 5 -3.41 -7.09 21.98
CA ASP A 5 -2.72 -5.89 22.45
C ASP A 5 -1.72 -5.39 21.39
N HIS A 6 -1.13 -4.23 21.66
CA HIS A 6 -0.22 -3.57 20.74
C HIS A 6 1.08 -4.38 20.51
N GLU A 7 1.64 -4.94 21.57
CA GLU A 7 2.86 -5.76 21.49
C GLU A 7 2.65 -7.01 20.64
N THR A 8 1.51 -7.70 20.82
CA THR A 8 1.12 -8.85 19.99
C THR A 8 0.93 -8.44 18.52
N LEU A 9 0.38 -7.23 18.26
CA LEU A 9 0.23 -6.71 16.90
C LEU A 9 1.59 -6.51 16.24
N GLN A 10 2.51 -5.78 16.90
CA GLN A 10 3.86 -5.54 16.38
C GLN A 10 4.60 -6.86 16.10
N LYS A 11 4.52 -7.83 17.01
CA LYS A 11 5.13 -9.16 16.82
C LYS A 11 4.56 -9.91 15.60
N ASN A 12 3.26 -9.84 15.40
CA ASN A 12 2.63 -10.43 14.20
C ASN A 12 3.09 -9.74 12.92
N LEU A 13 3.18 -8.42 12.93
CA LEU A 13 3.64 -7.62 11.80
C LEU A 13 5.11 -7.91 11.47
N SER A 14 6.00 -8.01 12.48
CA SER A 14 7.40 -8.41 12.27
C SER A 14 7.51 -9.78 11.63
N GLN A 15 6.70 -10.75 12.06
CA GLN A 15 6.66 -12.08 11.46
C GLN A 15 6.18 -12.02 10.01
N MET A 16 5.14 -11.22 9.73
CA MET A 16 4.64 -11.02 8.37
C MET A 16 5.70 -10.40 7.46
N LEU A 17 6.41 -9.36 7.94
CA LEU A 17 7.50 -8.73 7.20
C LEU A 17 8.62 -9.72 6.88
N SER A 18 9.02 -10.52 7.87
CA SER A 18 10.08 -11.53 7.67
C SER A 18 9.71 -12.56 6.62
N LEU A 19 8.51 -13.11 6.69
CA LEU A 19 8.03 -14.10 5.71
C LEU A 19 7.85 -13.49 4.32
N PHE A 20 7.38 -12.24 4.25
CA PHE A 20 7.22 -11.53 2.99
C PHE A 20 8.55 -11.23 2.32
N ASP A 21 9.55 -10.79 3.08
CA ASP A 21 10.90 -10.55 2.57
C ASP A 21 11.53 -11.85 2.04
N ASP A 22 11.44 -12.96 2.80
CA ASP A 22 11.94 -14.26 2.37
C ASP A 22 11.23 -14.77 1.10
N TYR A 23 9.92 -14.53 1.00
CA TYR A 23 9.15 -14.85 -0.20
C TYR A 23 9.59 -14.00 -1.40
N CYS A 24 9.74 -12.70 -1.22
CA CYS A 24 10.17 -11.78 -2.26
C CYS A 24 11.59 -12.10 -2.75
N GLN A 25 12.52 -12.42 -1.83
CA GLN A 25 13.89 -12.81 -2.19
C GLN A 25 13.93 -14.07 -3.08
N LYS A 26 13.08 -15.07 -2.84
CA LYS A 26 12.96 -16.28 -3.70
C LYS A 26 12.51 -15.96 -5.11
N HIS A 27 11.89 -14.82 -5.29
CA HIS A 27 11.41 -14.32 -6.59
C HIS A 27 12.23 -13.15 -7.14
N ASP A 28 13.46 -12.89 -6.63
CA ASP A 28 14.31 -11.79 -7.03
C ASP A 28 13.59 -10.43 -6.97
N ILE A 29 12.85 -10.18 -5.91
CA ILE A 29 12.15 -8.94 -5.61
C ILE A 29 12.79 -8.33 -4.36
N LYS A 30 13.21 -7.07 -4.45
CA LYS A 30 13.83 -6.37 -3.34
C LYS A 30 12.78 -5.59 -2.54
N VAL A 31 12.60 -5.96 -1.28
CA VAL A 31 11.74 -5.25 -0.32
C VAL A 31 12.58 -4.19 0.39
N ILE A 32 12.12 -2.94 0.38
CA ILE A 32 12.81 -1.79 0.97
C ILE A 32 11.90 -1.21 2.04
N LEU A 33 12.42 -1.02 3.26
CA LEU A 33 11.65 -0.38 4.33
C LEU A 33 11.33 1.08 3.99
N ALA A 34 10.13 1.53 4.34
CA ALA A 34 9.65 2.88 4.05
C ALA A 34 8.97 3.53 5.26
N GLY A 35 8.71 4.82 5.18
CA GLY A 35 7.88 5.54 6.15
C GLY A 35 8.33 5.39 7.61
N GLY A 36 7.36 5.09 8.48
CA GLY A 36 7.58 4.81 9.90
C GLY A 36 8.48 3.61 10.13
N THR A 37 8.33 2.56 9.33
CA THR A 37 9.14 1.33 9.42
C THR A 37 10.62 1.60 9.16
N LEU A 38 10.96 2.39 8.12
CA LEU A 38 12.33 2.82 7.88
C LEU A 38 12.90 3.64 9.05
N LEU A 39 12.12 4.59 9.55
CA LEU A 39 12.53 5.42 10.69
C LEU A 39 12.73 4.57 11.95
N GLY A 40 11.88 3.58 12.16
CA GLY A 40 11.97 2.59 13.24
C GLY A 40 13.25 1.76 13.14
N ALA A 41 13.59 1.24 11.97
CA ALA A 41 14.84 0.50 11.74
C ALA A 41 16.07 1.33 12.14
N ILE A 42 16.13 2.60 11.69
CA ILE A 42 17.29 3.47 11.96
C ILE A 42 17.41 3.85 13.45
N ARG A 43 16.29 4.17 14.09
CA ARG A 43 16.30 4.76 15.45
C ARG A 43 16.14 3.74 16.57
N HIS A 44 15.40 2.67 16.32
CA HIS A 44 14.97 1.71 17.35
C HIS A 44 15.42 0.28 17.05
N LYS A 45 15.92 0.00 15.85
CA LYS A 45 16.17 -1.36 15.31
C LYS A 45 14.93 -2.24 15.34
N GLY A 46 13.77 -1.63 15.20
CA GLY A 46 12.44 -2.23 15.28
C GLY A 46 11.37 -1.17 15.19
N PHE A 47 10.19 -1.44 15.70
CA PHE A 47 9.10 -0.47 15.70
C PHE A 47 9.41 0.81 16.46
N ILE A 48 8.89 1.92 15.98
CA ILE A 48 8.66 3.08 16.83
C ILE A 48 7.64 2.64 17.90
N PRO A 49 7.82 2.96 19.21
CA PRO A 49 7.03 2.34 20.28
C PRO A 49 5.51 2.44 20.17
N TRP A 50 4.98 3.44 19.45
CA TRP A 50 3.54 3.65 19.26
C TRP A 50 3.05 3.31 17.83
N ASP A 51 3.94 2.79 16.97
CA ASP A 51 3.63 2.46 15.58
C ASP A 51 2.89 1.11 15.49
N ASP A 52 1.88 1.03 14.65
CA ASP A 52 0.97 -0.11 14.55
C ASP A 52 0.80 -0.64 13.11
N ASP A 53 1.68 -0.19 12.20
CA ASP A 53 1.71 -0.64 10.80
C ASP A 53 3.15 -0.91 10.31
N ILE A 54 3.24 -1.57 9.18
CA ILE A 54 4.50 -1.77 8.43
C ILE A 54 4.27 -1.32 7.00
N ASP A 55 5.15 -0.42 6.56
CA ASP A 55 5.22 0.10 5.21
C ASP A 55 6.51 -0.33 4.53
N VAL A 56 6.37 -0.94 3.36
CA VAL A 56 7.51 -1.26 2.49
C VAL A 56 7.26 -0.75 1.07
N VAL A 57 8.34 -0.58 0.34
CA VAL A 57 8.30 -0.23 -1.07
C VAL A 57 9.02 -1.28 -1.90
N VAL A 58 8.56 -1.48 -3.12
CA VAL A 58 9.23 -2.21 -4.19
C VAL A 58 9.25 -1.36 -5.45
N MET A 59 10.25 -1.57 -6.32
CA MET A 59 10.32 -0.85 -7.58
C MET A 59 9.20 -1.28 -8.52
N LYS A 60 8.82 -0.43 -9.46
CA LYS A 60 7.68 -0.64 -10.35
C LYS A 60 7.69 -2.01 -11.03
N ASP A 61 8.81 -2.39 -11.63
CA ASP A 61 8.90 -3.66 -12.36
C ASP A 61 8.75 -4.87 -11.43
N GLU A 62 9.32 -4.78 -10.22
CA GLU A 62 9.19 -5.78 -9.17
C GLU A 62 7.76 -5.82 -8.60
N PHE A 63 7.09 -4.67 -8.49
CA PHE A 63 5.70 -4.59 -8.06
C PHE A 63 4.76 -5.26 -9.07
N GLU A 64 4.97 -5.03 -10.36
CA GLU A 64 4.22 -5.68 -11.44
C GLU A 64 4.47 -7.19 -11.45
N LYS A 65 5.74 -7.62 -11.31
CA LYS A 65 6.12 -9.04 -11.15
C LYS A 65 5.42 -9.70 -9.97
N LEU A 66 5.37 -9.03 -8.82
CA LEU A 66 4.70 -9.54 -7.62
C LEU A 66 3.20 -9.74 -7.84
N ILE A 67 2.54 -8.83 -8.56
CA ILE A 67 1.13 -8.98 -8.94
C ILE A 67 0.92 -10.20 -9.84
N GLU A 68 1.79 -10.42 -10.83
CA GLU A 68 1.67 -11.59 -11.73
C GLU A 68 1.86 -12.91 -10.97
N ILE A 69 2.85 -12.99 -10.07
CA ILE A 69 3.04 -14.16 -9.21
C ILE A 69 1.81 -14.41 -8.33
N ALA A 70 1.24 -13.34 -7.75
CA ALA A 70 0.08 -13.45 -6.88
C ALA A 70 -1.21 -13.89 -7.62
N LYS A 71 -1.31 -13.69 -8.94
CA LYS A 71 -2.42 -14.23 -9.75
C LYS A 71 -2.39 -15.76 -9.83
N GLU A 72 -1.20 -16.35 -9.87
CA GLU A 72 -1.03 -17.81 -9.92
C GLU A 72 -1.19 -18.42 -8.52
N ASN A 73 -0.51 -17.85 -7.53
CA ASN A 73 -0.63 -18.23 -6.12
C ASN A 73 -0.52 -17.01 -5.22
N PRO A 74 -1.62 -16.54 -4.62
CA PRO A 74 -1.63 -15.35 -3.77
C PRO A 74 -1.09 -15.60 -2.35
N TYR A 75 -0.80 -16.85 -1.95
CA TYR A 75 -0.34 -17.18 -0.61
C TYR A 75 1.18 -17.26 -0.56
N ILE A 76 1.79 -16.66 0.47
CA ILE A 76 3.24 -16.68 0.66
C ILE A 76 3.71 -17.80 1.59
N ASP A 77 2.77 -18.56 2.18
CA ASP A 77 3.02 -19.64 3.11
C ASP A 77 2.17 -20.87 2.79
N ASP A 78 2.64 -22.07 3.17
CA ASP A 78 1.98 -23.36 2.93
C ASP A 78 0.65 -23.47 3.70
N GLU A 79 0.53 -22.81 4.84
CA GLU A 79 -0.68 -22.78 5.67
C GLU A 79 -1.80 -21.91 5.10
N LYS A 80 -1.55 -21.20 3.99
CA LYS A 80 -2.46 -20.24 3.34
C LYS A 80 -3.00 -19.18 4.32
N ARG A 81 -2.16 -18.78 5.26
CA ARG A 81 -2.49 -17.76 6.26
C ARG A 81 -2.26 -16.37 5.72
N TYR A 82 -1.13 -16.15 5.04
CA TYR A 82 -0.76 -14.83 4.56
C TYR A 82 -1.03 -14.71 3.07
N LYS A 83 -1.92 -13.80 2.70
CA LYS A 83 -2.40 -13.61 1.33
C LYS A 83 -2.02 -12.25 0.79
N ILE A 84 -1.44 -12.21 -0.40
CA ILE A 84 -1.24 -11.00 -1.20
C ILE A 84 -2.58 -10.61 -1.82
N LEU A 85 -3.01 -9.38 -1.60
CA LEU A 85 -4.14 -8.75 -2.27
C LEU A 85 -3.62 -7.68 -3.22
N ALA A 86 -3.76 -7.93 -4.51
CA ALA A 86 -3.37 -6.97 -5.54
C ALA A 86 -4.26 -5.71 -5.52
N PRO A 87 -3.80 -4.58 -6.08
CA PRO A 87 -4.59 -3.36 -6.20
C PRO A 87 -5.90 -3.60 -6.95
N GLY A 88 -7.03 -3.30 -6.30
CA GLY A 88 -8.37 -3.50 -6.86
C GLY A 88 -8.91 -4.93 -6.75
N GLU A 89 -8.14 -5.90 -6.26
CA GLU A 89 -8.65 -7.22 -5.89
C GLU A 89 -9.51 -7.11 -4.63
N PHE A 90 -10.76 -7.55 -4.70
CA PHE A 90 -11.64 -7.51 -3.54
C PHE A 90 -11.08 -8.35 -2.38
N PRO A 91 -11.02 -7.84 -1.15
CA PRO A 91 -11.56 -6.55 -0.66
C PRO A 91 -10.58 -5.36 -0.70
N ASN A 92 -9.41 -5.46 -1.33
CA ASN A 92 -8.45 -4.36 -1.41
C ASN A 92 -8.97 -3.22 -2.29
N VAL A 93 -9.21 -2.08 -1.69
CA VAL A 93 -9.71 -0.86 -2.36
C VAL A 93 -8.63 0.19 -2.59
N TYR A 94 -7.39 -0.15 -2.28
CA TYR A 94 -6.24 0.75 -2.38
C TYR A 94 -5.42 0.50 -3.65
N PRO A 95 -4.63 1.46 -4.13
CA PRO A 95 -3.78 1.33 -5.31
C PRO A 95 -2.39 0.74 -4.97
N TYR A 96 -2.30 -0.04 -3.92
CA TYR A 96 -1.09 -0.72 -3.49
C TYR A 96 -1.44 -2.15 -3.05
N ILE A 97 -0.42 -2.99 -2.96
CA ILE A 97 -0.59 -4.36 -2.49
C ILE A 97 -0.76 -4.36 -0.98
N LYS A 98 -1.67 -5.17 -0.47
CA LYS A 98 -1.74 -5.54 0.94
C LYS A 98 -1.36 -7.01 1.10
N LEU A 99 -0.38 -7.30 1.94
CA LEU A 99 -0.25 -8.65 2.49
C LEU A 99 -1.13 -8.74 3.73
N ILE A 100 -2.06 -9.67 3.78
CA ILE A 100 -3.02 -9.78 4.89
C ILE A 100 -2.90 -11.10 5.63
N ASP A 101 -3.17 -11.09 6.94
CA ASP A 101 -3.40 -12.28 7.75
C ASP A 101 -4.88 -12.70 7.66
N THR A 102 -5.16 -13.79 6.95
CA THR A 102 -6.52 -14.28 6.71
C THR A 102 -7.21 -14.81 7.98
N LYS A 103 -6.44 -15.10 9.04
CA LYS A 103 -6.95 -15.60 10.33
C LYS A 103 -7.32 -14.50 11.33
N SER A 104 -7.19 -13.23 10.94
CA SER A 104 -7.49 -12.05 11.76
C SER A 104 -8.51 -11.13 11.09
N ILE A 105 -9.01 -10.12 11.81
CA ILE A 105 -9.85 -9.07 11.26
C ILE A 105 -9.53 -7.74 11.93
N VAL A 106 -9.36 -6.69 11.13
CA VAL A 106 -9.13 -5.32 11.59
C VAL A 106 -10.35 -4.47 11.25
N TYR A 107 -10.82 -3.72 12.23
CA TYR A 107 -11.93 -2.79 12.07
C TYR A 107 -11.40 -1.38 11.79
N GLU A 108 -11.29 -1.04 10.51
CA GLU A 108 -10.93 0.30 10.08
C GLU A 108 -12.11 1.26 10.23
N LYS A 109 -11.82 2.46 10.78
CA LYS A 109 -12.81 3.53 10.86
C LYS A 109 -13.16 4.01 9.45
N ASP A 110 -14.46 4.27 9.23
CA ASP A 110 -15.00 4.81 7.97
C ASP A 110 -14.92 3.89 6.74
N ILE A 111 -14.39 2.67 6.87
CA ILE A 111 -14.39 1.66 5.81
C ILE A 111 -15.65 0.79 5.91
N ALA A 112 -16.27 0.51 4.77
CA ALA A 112 -17.42 -0.39 4.72
C ALA A 112 -17.01 -1.80 5.14
N LYS A 113 -17.83 -2.46 6.00
CA LYS A 113 -17.54 -3.79 6.56
C LYS A 113 -17.09 -4.83 5.53
N LYS A 114 -17.61 -4.76 4.30
CA LYS A 114 -17.25 -5.69 3.22
C LYS A 114 -15.83 -5.54 2.71
N TYR A 115 -15.14 -4.46 3.05
CA TYR A 115 -13.74 -4.19 2.66
C TYR A 115 -12.77 -4.36 3.83
N LEU A 116 -13.25 -4.85 4.98
CA LEU A 116 -12.36 -5.17 6.10
C LEU A 116 -11.49 -6.36 5.74
N THR A 117 -10.24 -6.28 6.15
CA THR A 117 -9.22 -7.32 5.98
C THR A 117 -8.70 -7.77 7.33
N GLY A 118 -7.78 -8.73 7.35
CA GLY A 118 -6.97 -9.06 8.53
C GLY A 118 -5.92 -7.98 8.83
N ILE A 119 -5.06 -8.25 9.80
CA ILE A 119 -3.81 -7.51 10.01
C ILE A 119 -3.08 -7.49 8.67
N TRP A 120 -2.47 -6.36 8.32
CA TRP A 120 -1.84 -6.20 7.01
C TRP A 120 -0.49 -5.48 7.10
N LEU A 121 0.30 -5.68 6.04
CA LEU A 121 1.49 -4.95 5.68
C LEU A 121 1.21 -4.27 4.32
N ASP A 122 1.53 -2.99 4.21
CA ASP A 122 1.32 -2.21 2.98
C ASP A 122 2.59 -2.22 2.12
N VAL A 123 2.42 -2.63 0.83
CA VAL A 123 3.50 -2.66 -0.16
C VAL A 123 3.23 -1.63 -1.22
N PHE A 124 3.98 -0.54 -1.19
CA PHE A 124 3.85 0.56 -2.13
C PHE A 124 4.73 0.36 -3.35
N MET A 125 4.25 0.84 -4.49
CA MET A 125 5.02 0.90 -5.71
C MET A 125 5.82 2.19 -5.78
N PHE A 126 7.15 2.11 -5.89
CA PHE A 126 7.97 3.23 -6.30
C PHE A 126 8.10 3.26 -7.81
N SER A 127 7.82 4.41 -8.38
CA SER A 127 7.85 4.67 -9.82
C SER A 127 8.45 6.05 -10.07
N TYR A 128 8.77 6.33 -11.33
CA TYR A 128 9.35 7.62 -11.71
C TYR A 128 8.32 8.74 -11.64
N TRP A 129 8.77 9.90 -11.14
CA TRP A 129 8.06 11.16 -11.20
C TRP A 129 8.56 11.98 -12.39
N PRO A 130 7.74 12.84 -13.02
CA PRO A 130 8.23 13.79 -14.01
C PRO A 130 9.38 14.65 -13.47
N ASP A 131 10.33 15.00 -14.34
CA ASP A 131 11.44 15.89 -13.97
C ASP A 131 10.98 17.31 -13.66
N SER A 132 9.96 17.78 -14.36
CA SER A 132 9.31 19.07 -14.12
C SER A 132 8.44 19.03 -12.87
N ILE A 133 8.59 20.03 -11.99
CA ILE A 133 7.73 20.22 -10.81
C ILE A 133 6.29 20.48 -11.25
N GLU A 134 6.09 21.28 -12.31
CA GLU A 134 4.76 21.59 -12.81
C GLU A 134 4.01 20.34 -13.31
N GLU A 135 4.70 19.48 -14.06
CA GLU A 135 4.13 18.20 -14.49
C GLU A 135 3.84 17.27 -13.31
N SER A 136 4.73 17.23 -12.33
CA SER A 136 4.54 16.46 -11.09
C SER A 136 3.32 16.95 -10.30
N GLU A 137 3.08 18.26 -10.22
CA GLU A 137 1.88 18.82 -9.59
C GLU A 137 0.61 18.49 -10.38
N LYS A 138 0.65 18.56 -11.71
CA LYS A 138 -0.48 18.16 -12.57
C LYS A 138 -0.82 16.68 -12.37
N LEU A 139 0.21 15.82 -12.35
CA LEU A 139 0.07 14.41 -12.08
C LEU A 139 -0.56 14.17 -10.69
N TYR A 140 -0.06 14.83 -9.66
CA TYR A 140 -0.60 14.70 -8.30
C TYR A 140 -2.07 15.16 -8.21
N LYS A 141 -2.43 16.31 -8.79
CA LYS A 141 -3.81 16.79 -8.82
C LYS A 141 -4.75 15.77 -9.49
N LYS A 142 -4.31 15.16 -10.59
CA LYS A 142 -5.07 14.11 -11.28
C LYS A 142 -5.19 12.83 -10.44
N GLN A 143 -4.12 12.43 -9.75
CA GLN A 143 -4.15 11.32 -8.78
C GLN A 143 -5.17 11.57 -7.66
N GLN A 144 -5.21 12.79 -7.10
CA GLN A 144 -6.17 13.16 -6.05
C GLN A 144 -7.61 13.13 -6.55
N TRP A 145 -7.86 13.56 -7.79
CA TRP A 145 -9.18 13.48 -8.40
C TRP A 145 -9.63 12.01 -8.53
N LEU A 146 -8.80 11.13 -9.09
CA LEU A 146 -9.10 9.70 -9.22
C LEU A 146 -9.30 9.02 -7.85
N LYS A 147 -8.51 9.39 -6.84
CA LYS A 147 -8.70 8.94 -5.45
C LYS A 147 -10.07 9.34 -4.90
N ASN A 148 -10.51 10.58 -5.17
CA ASN A 148 -11.82 11.04 -4.71
C ASN A 148 -12.96 10.28 -5.41
N MET A 149 -12.82 9.92 -6.69
CA MET A 149 -13.75 9.04 -7.38
C MET A 149 -13.80 7.66 -6.72
N ASN A 150 -12.65 7.09 -6.37
CA ASN A 150 -12.60 5.80 -5.67
C ASN A 150 -13.24 5.86 -4.27
N LYS A 151 -13.14 6.97 -3.54
CA LYS A 151 -13.78 7.13 -2.22
C LYS A 151 -15.27 6.85 -2.22
N ILE A 152 -15.97 7.11 -3.33
CA ILE A 152 -17.40 6.80 -3.48
C ILE A 152 -17.70 5.33 -3.18
N TYR A 153 -16.73 4.42 -3.45
CA TYR A 153 -16.88 2.98 -3.23
C TYR A 153 -16.43 2.53 -1.84
N ILE A 154 -15.42 3.20 -1.28
CA ILE A 154 -14.76 2.81 -0.03
C ILE A 154 -15.60 3.19 1.17
N VAL A 155 -16.19 4.40 1.15
CA VAL A 155 -16.92 4.95 2.29
C VAL A 155 -18.12 4.07 2.63
N GLY A 156 -18.06 3.50 3.83
CA GLY A 156 -19.15 2.71 4.41
C GLY A 156 -20.26 3.58 5.02
N ASN A 157 -21.02 2.98 5.93
CA ASN A 157 -22.01 3.71 6.72
C ASN A 157 -21.31 4.80 7.54
N VAL A 158 -21.30 6.02 7.00
CA VAL A 158 -20.68 7.16 7.64
C VAL A 158 -21.48 7.49 8.91
N LYS A 159 -20.96 7.07 10.05
CA LYS A 159 -21.54 7.41 11.37
C LYS A 159 -21.34 8.88 11.71
N THR A 160 -20.44 9.58 11.04
CA THR A 160 -20.17 11.00 11.28
C THR A 160 -21.20 11.87 10.59
N LYS A 161 -21.87 12.76 11.34
CA LYS A 161 -22.89 13.70 10.84
C LYS A 161 -22.42 14.49 9.60
N LYS A 162 -21.10 14.75 9.49
CA LYS A 162 -20.46 15.51 8.42
C LYS A 162 -20.59 14.88 7.03
N TYR A 163 -20.64 13.55 6.92
CA TYR A 163 -20.63 12.84 5.63
C TYR A 163 -21.95 12.13 5.28
N LYS A 164 -22.96 12.14 6.18
CA LYS A 164 -24.26 11.52 5.95
C LYS A 164 -24.93 11.94 4.64
N PRO A 165 -25.06 13.24 4.32
CA PRO A 165 -25.71 13.66 3.07
C PRO A 165 -24.94 13.19 1.84
N PHE A 166 -23.61 13.20 1.88
CA PHE A 166 -22.76 12.71 0.78
C PHE A 166 -22.93 11.21 0.56
N ALA A 167 -23.01 10.42 1.63
CA ALA A 167 -23.19 8.97 1.52
C ALA A 167 -24.56 8.60 0.90
N ILE A 168 -25.62 9.33 1.23
CA ILE A 168 -26.98 9.11 0.67
C ILE A 168 -26.99 9.43 -0.83
N LEU A 169 -26.40 10.56 -1.23
CA LEU A 169 -26.28 10.96 -2.64
C LEU A 169 -25.34 10.04 -3.45
N ALA A 170 -24.32 9.48 -2.80
CA ALA A 170 -23.37 8.58 -3.44
C ALA A 170 -23.97 7.21 -3.81
N LEU A 171 -25.03 6.74 -3.12
CA LEU A 171 -25.62 5.42 -3.34
C LEU A 171 -26.14 5.22 -4.78
N PRO A 172 -27.02 6.10 -5.35
CA PRO A 172 -27.48 5.94 -6.72
C PRO A 172 -26.33 6.11 -7.73
N ILE A 173 -25.44 7.08 -7.50
CA ILE A 173 -24.28 7.31 -8.35
C ILE A 173 -23.38 6.07 -8.38
N LYS A 174 -23.14 5.43 -7.25
CA LYS A 174 -22.35 4.19 -7.14
C LYS A 174 -22.98 3.03 -7.93
N GLY A 175 -24.30 2.90 -7.91
CA GLY A 175 -25.02 1.91 -8.70
C GLY A 175 -24.81 2.13 -10.20
N ILE A 176 -25.02 3.35 -10.65
CA ILE A 176 -24.83 3.75 -12.06
C ILE A 176 -23.38 3.53 -12.51
N LEU A 177 -22.40 4.03 -11.77
CA LEU A 177 -20.98 3.86 -12.09
C LEU A 177 -20.57 2.38 -12.19
N LYS A 178 -21.10 1.53 -11.29
CA LYS A 178 -20.84 0.10 -11.31
C LYS A 178 -21.40 -0.59 -12.57
N LEU A 179 -22.55 -0.16 -13.08
CA LEU A 179 -23.13 -0.68 -14.33
C LEU A 179 -22.20 -0.41 -15.52
N PHE A 180 -21.43 0.67 -15.48
CA PHE A 180 -20.42 1.01 -16.50
C PHE A 180 -19.02 0.44 -16.18
N GLY A 181 -18.87 -0.46 -15.21
CA GLY A 181 -17.58 -1.03 -14.84
C GLY A 181 -16.62 -0.04 -14.17
N LEU A 182 -17.10 1.14 -13.75
CA LEU A 182 -16.30 2.20 -13.11
C LEU A 182 -16.25 1.98 -11.59
N ASP A 183 -15.78 0.84 -11.17
CA ASP A 183 -15.66 0.45 -9.76
C ASP A 183 -14.29 0.83 -9.15
N SER A 184 -14.03 0.35 -7.92
CA SER A 184 -12.77 0.62 -7.22
C SER A 184 -11.55 0.07 -7.97
N ALA A 185 -11.67 -1.10 -8.61
CA ALA A 185 -10.60 -1.71 -9.39
C ALA A 185 -10.25 -0.83 -10.61
N TYR A 186 -11.27 -0.33 -11.32
CA TYR A 186 -11.07 0.59 -12.45
C TYR A 186 -10.30 1.84 -12.04
N TRP A 187 -10.72 2.52 -10.95
CA TRP A 187 -10.05 3.75 -10.50
C TRP A 187 -8.61 3.50 -10.07
N ASN A 188 -8.36 2.42 -9.33
CA ASN A 188 -7.00 2.05 -8.92
C ASN A 188 -6.12 1.69 -10.12
N LYS A 189 -6.63 0.93 -11.09
CA LYS A 189 -5.92 0.64 -12.35
C LYS A 189 -5.56 1.93 -13.10
N LYS A 190 -6.49 2.90 -13.18
CA LYS A 190 -6.21 4.22 -13.79
C LYS A 190 -5.14 4.99 -13.06
N ARG A 191 -5.12 4.92 -11.72
CA ARG A 191 -4.09 5.59 -10.90
C ARG A 191 -2.71 5.01 -11.16
N LEU A 192 -2.59 3.69 -11.17
CA LEU A 192 -1.32 2.99 -11.43
C LEU A 192 -0.82 3.21 -12.86
N ALA A 193 -1.73 3.21 -13.84
CA ALA A 193 -1.38 3.46 -15.25
C ALA A 193 -0.87 4.88 -15.54
N MET A 194 -1.01 5.82 -14.58
CA MET A 194 -0.48 7.18 -14.73
C MET A 194 0.97 7.32 -14.27
N CYS A 195 1.55 6.30 -13.67
CA CYS A 195 2.96 6.32 -13.29
C CYS A 195 3.84 6.42 -14.53
N CYS A 196 4.89 7.24 -14.48
CA CYS A 196 5.82 7.40 -15.59
C CYS A 196 6.44 6.05 -15.97
N GLN A 197 6.50 5.79 -17.28
CA GLN A 197 7.12 4.58 -17.81
C GLN A 197 8.62 4.79 -18.06
N GLU A 198 9.01 6.02 -18.39
CA GLU A 198 10.38 6.37 -18.68
C GLU A 198 11.14 6.75 -17.41
N LYS A 199 12.43 6.42 -17.41
CA LYS A 199 13.35 6.77 -16.33
C LYS A 199 13.58 8.28 -16.31
N THR A 200 13.37 8.88 -15.14
CA THR A 200 13.61 10.29 -14.86
C THR A 200 14.61 10.46 -13.70
N ASN A 201 14.89 11.69 -13.32
CA ASN A 201 15.77 11.98 -12.19
C ASN A 201 15.07 11.90 -10.81
N TYR A 202 13.79 11.56 -10.78
CA TYR A 202 13.02 11.50 -9.53
C TYR A 202 12.19 10.22 -9.45
N ILE A 203 12.12 9.68 -8.24
CA ILE A 203 11.41 8.45 -7.91
C ILE A 203 10.59 8.61 -6.64
N GLY A 204 9.59 7.77 -6.45
CA GLY A 204 8.79 7.72 -5.22
C GLY A 204 7.40 7.14 -5.42
N ASN A 205 6.56 7.27 -4.41
CA ASN A 205 5.19 6.80 -4.47
C ASN A 205 4.29 7.80 -5.22
N VAL A 206 4.09 7.57 -6.53
CA VAL A 206 3.28 8.43 -7.39
C VAL A 206 1.79 8.41 -7.03
N VAL A 207 1.31 7.32 -6.43
CA VAL A 207 -0.10 7.20 -5.97
C VAL A 207 -0.32 7.69 -4.54
N THR A 208 0.63 8.42 -4.01
CA THR A 208 0.68 8.94 -2.64
C THR A 208 -0.46 9.89 -2.28
N ASN A 209 -0.59 10.14 -0.99
CA ASN A 209 -1.50 11.14 -0.43
C ASN A 209 -0.79 12.44 -0.01
N ILE A 210 0.54 12.43 0.05
CA ILE A 210 1.36 13.54 0.58
C ILE A 210 2.02 14.39 -0.52
N GLY A 211 1.75 14.05 -1.78
CA GLY A 211 2.14 14.85 -2.93
C GLY A 211 3.64 14.83 -3.22
N LEU A 212 4.19 15.97 -3.59
CA LEU A 212 5.60 16.12 -3.96
C LEU A 212 6.59 15.79 -2.82
N LYS A 213 6.11 15.59 -1.59
CA LYS A 213 6.95 15.10 -0.49
C LYS A 213 7.40 13.65 -0.69
N ASP A 214 6.71 12.88 -1.55
CA ASP A 214 7.09 11.54 -1.96
C ASP A 214 7.87 11.52 -3.30
N ARG A 215 8.38 12.64 -3.74
CA ARG A 215 9.21 12.78 -4.93
C ARG A 215 10.66 12.98 -4.51
N TYR A 216 11.43 11.91 -4.51
CA TYR A 216 12.82 11.87 -4.09
C TYR A 216 13.77 11.93 -5.28
N PRO A 217 14.98 12.54 -5.18
CA PRO A 217 16.02 12.36 -6.17
C PRO A 217 16.31 10.88 -6.39
N LEU A 218 16.44 10.46 -7.65
CA LEU A 218 16.71 9.06 -8.00
C LEU A 218 18.03 8.56 -7.38
N GLU A 219 18.97 9.46 -7.13
CA GLU A 219 20.26 9.13 -6.52
C GLU A 219 20.13 8.49 -5.14
N TYR A 220 19.11 8.85 -4.35
CA TYR A 220 18.86 8.26 -3.02
C TYR A 220 18.46 6.77 -3.09
N TYR A 221 18.02 6.29 -4.24
CA TYR A 221 17.56 4.92 -4.45
C TYR A 221 18.45 4.16 -5.46
N LYS A 222 19.69 4.62 -5.69
CA LYS A 222 20.67 3.89 -6.51
C LYS A 222 21.37 2.79 -5.73
N THR A 223 21.65 3.05 -4.46
CA THR A 223 22.37 2.15 -3.57
C THR A 223 21.53 1.85 -2.34
N PHE A 224 21.62 0.61 -1.88
CA PHE A 224 20.90 0.14 -0.71
C PHE A 224 21.88 -0.49 0.26
N ILE A 225 21.69 -0.21 1.52
CA ILE A 225 22.37 -0.86 2.64
C ILE A 225 21.36 -1.70 3.42
N LYS A 226 21.84 -2.49 4.37
CA LYS A 226 20.98 -3.22 5.28
C LYS A 226 20.92 -2.56 6.64
N ALA A 227 19.72 -2.54 7.23
CA ALA A 227 19.46 -2.09 8.59
C ALA A 227 18.65 -3.13 9.33
N GLU A 228 18.92 -3.26 10.63
CA GLU A 228 18.19 -4.16 11.51
C GLU A 228 16.78 -3.64 11.80
N PHE A 229 15.78 -4.53 11.71
CA PHE A 229 14.44 -4.31 12.21
C PHE A 229 13.94 -5.59 12.88
N ASP A 230 13.70 -5.55 14.21
CA ASP A 230 13.28 -6.69 15.04
C ASP A 230 14.11 -7.97 14.79
N GLY A 231 15.44 -7.83 14.80
CA GLY A 231 16.39 -8.95 14.75
C GLY A 231 16.66 -9.52 13.36
N LYS A 232 16.11 -8.95 12.28
CA LYS A 232 16.42 -9.30 10.88
C LYS A 232 16.88 -8.05 10.12
N GLU A 233 17.73 -8.24 9.12
CA GLU A 233 18.24 -7.16 8.26
C GLU A 233 17.40 -7.00 7.00
N TYR A 234 17.01 -5.76 6.69
CA TYR A 234 16.23 -5.38 5.52
C TYR A 234 16.91 -4.26 4.74
N TYR A 235 16.59 -4.16 3.46
CA TYR A 235 17.12 -3.06 2.65
C TYR A 235 16.51 -1.72 3.04
N ILE A 236 17.38 -0.71 3.08
CA ILE A 236 17.03 0.70 3.20
C ILE A 236 17.85 1.51 2.18
N PRO A 237 17.42 2.71 1.76
CA PRO A 237 18.27 3.61 0.99
C PRO A 237 19.52 3.97 1.79
N GLU A 238 20.67 4.13 1.09
CA GLU A 238 21.92 4.53 1.73
C GLU A 238 21.90 6.00 2.16
N GLN A 239 21.10 6.85 1.52
CA GLN A 239 20.99 8.31 1.75
C GLN A 239 19.62 8.71 2.24
#